data_fe120409b940656ec536016668f309f7
#
_entry.id   fe120409b940656ec536016668f309f7
#
_cell.length_a   1.000
_cell.length_b   1.000
_cell.length_c   1.000
_cell.angle_alpha   90.00
_cell.angle_beta   90.00
_cell.angle_gamma   90.00
#
_symmetry.space_group_name_H-M   'P 1'
#
loop_
_entity.id
_entity.type
_entity.pdbx_description
1 polymer ?
#
loop_
_entity_poly.entity_id
_entity_poly.type
_entity_poly.pdbx_seq_one_letter_code
_entity_poly.pdbx_strand_id
1 'polypeptide(L)'
;DVVYFAHMIEIAERNPHCEILCFTKKYEIVNQHLDLGGKIPDNLHIIFSAWIGLEMSNPFSLPEAHVRYSDGSTTALDNAVECNGNCTECAIAGEGCWVLKSGEQVVFDEH
;
A
#
# COMPACT_ATOMS: atom_id res chain seq x y z
N ASP A 1 8.20 12.83 -1.89
CA ASP A 1 8.78 13.27 -3.15
C ASP A 1 9.68 12.20 -3.76
N VAL A 2 10.21 12.47 -4.94
CA VAL A 2 11.03 11.50 -5.69
C VAL A 2 12.28 11.09 -4.93
N VAL A 3 12.94 12.03 -4.27
CA VAL A 3 14.17 11.78 -3.51
C VAL A 3 13.86 10.88 -2.31
N TYR A 4 12.77 11.16 -1.61
CA TYR A 4 12.32 10.35 -0.47
C TYR A 4 12.02 8.91 -0.92
N PHE A 5 11.32 8.77 -2.02
CA PHE A 5 10.97 7.44 -2.56
C PHE A 5 12.22 6.66 -2.96
N ALA A 6 13.19 7.32 -3.61
CA ALA A 6 14.45 6.68 -3.98
C ALA A 6 15.23 6.21 -2.75
N HIS A 7 15.26 7.02 -1.68
CA HIS A 7 15.90 6.64 -0.42
C HIS A 7 15.21 5.44 0.22
N MET A 8 13.87 5.38 0.16
CA MET A 8 13.11 4.25 0.71
C MET A 8 13.48 2.94 0.01
N ILE A 9 13.58 2.98 -1.32
CA ILE A 9 14.00 1.81 -2.11
C ILE A 9 15.41 1.39 -1.70
N GLU A 10 16.34 2.34 -1.57
CA GLU A 10 17.72 2.05 -1.17
C GLU A 10 17.79 1.42 0.22
N ILE A 11 17.02 1.95 1.17
CA ILE A 11 16.97 1.38 2.52
C ILE A 11 16.46 -0.07 2.48
N ALA A 12 15.42 -0.34 1.70
CA ALA A 12 14.89 -1.69 1.56
C ALA A 12 15.91 -2.64 0.96
N GLU A 13 16.62 -2.21 -0.08
CA GLU A 13 17.64 -3.02 -0.75
C GLU A 13 18.82 -3.34 0.17
N ARG A 14 19.19 -2.40 1.05
CA ARG A 14 20.29 -2.58 2.01
C ARG A 14 19.91 -3.42 3.23
N ASN A 15 18.60 -3.64 3.43
CA ASN A 15 18.07 -4.38 4.58
C ASN A 15 17.11 -5.47 4.11
N PRO A 16 17.57 -6.43 3.30
CA PRO A 16 16.66 -7.38 2.65
C PRO A 16 15.93 -8.32 3.61
N HIS A 17 16.40 -8.42 4.86
CA HIS A 17 15.75 -9.22 5.90
C HIS A 17 14.70 -8.43 6.69
N CYS A 18 14.52 -7.14 6.39
CA CYS A 18 13.50 -6.31 7.03
C CYS A 18 12.32 -6.13 6.09
N GLU A 19 11.11 -6.30 6.60
CA GLU A 19 9.88 -6.02 5.87
C GLU A 19 9.47 -4.58 6.12
N ILE A 20 9.24 -3.81 5.06
CA ILE A 20 8.90 -2.39 5.13
C ILE A 20 7.53 -2.20 4.51
N LEU A 21 6.62 -1.55 5.24
CA LEU A 21 5.26 -1.28 4.79
C LEU A 21 5.10 0.23 4.57
N CYS A 22 4.64 0.61 3.39
CA CYS A 22 4.46 2.01 3.01
C CYS A 22 3.08 2.26 2.42
N PHE A 23 2.29 3.10 3.09
CA PHE A 23 1.05 3.62 2.53
C PHE A 23 1.34 4.98 1.90
N THR A 24 0.94 5.17 0.65
CA THR A 24 1.24 6.41 -0.06
C THR A 24 0.03 6.95 -0.82
N LYS A 25 -0.09 8.27 -0.87
CA LYS A 25 -1.02 9.00 -1.73
C LYS A 25 -0.29 9.66 -2.91
N LYS A 26 1.01 9.48 -3.00
CA LYS A 26 1.84 10.01 -4.10
C LYS A 26 1.92 8.99 -5.23
N TYR A 27 0.76 8.67 -5.79
CA TYR A 27 0.62 7.61 -6.80
C TYR A 27 1.49 7.85 -8.02
N GLU A 28 1.55 9.08 -8.49
CA GLU A 28 2.29 9.44 -9.70
C GLU A 28 3.80 9.20 -9.57
N ILE A 29 4.36 9.34 -8.38
CA ILE A 29 5.79 9.10 -8.15
C ILE A 29 6.10 7.61 -8.32
N VAL A 30 5.29 6.75 -7.71
CA VAL A 30 5.43 5.29 -7.82
C VAL A 30 5.17 4.84 -9.25
N ASN A 31 4.11 5.34 -9.87
CA ASN A 31 3.74 4.98 -11.23
C ASN A 31 4.84 5.36 -12.22
N GLN A 32 5.42 6.55 -12.06
CA GLN A 32 6.51 7.01 -12.92
C GLN A 32 7.75 6.11 -12.79
N HIS A 33 8.09 5.71 -11.57
CA HIS A 33 9.21 4.81 -11.31
C HIS A 33 9.02 3.49 -12.06
N LEU A 34 7.82 2.90 -11.96
CA LEU A 34 7.51 1.63 -12.63
C LEU A 34 7.42 1.78 -14.15
N ASP A 35 6.89 2.91 -14.62
CA ASP A 35 6.75 3.20 -16.05
C ASP A 35 8.12 3.34 -16.74
N LEU A 36 9.12 3.82 -16.01
CA LEU A 36 10.50 3.94 -16.49
C LEU A 36 11.29 2.63 -16.37
N GLY A 37 10.63 1.52 -16.02
CA GLY A 37 11.26 0.21 -15.90
C GLY A 37 11.91 -0.05 -14.56
N GLY A 38 11.66 0.81 -13.56
CA GLY A 38 12.17 0.61 -12.20
C GLY A 38 11.46 -0.55 -11.52
N LYS A 39 12.10 -1.08 -10.49
CA LYS A 39 11.55 -2.18 -9.69
C LYS A 39 11.41 -1.76 -8.24
N ILE A 40 10.51 -2.44 -7.54
CA ILE A 40 10.30 -2.27 -6.10
C ILE A 40 10.86 -3.52 -5.42
N PRO A 41 11.76 -3.37 -4.43
CA PRO A 41 12.29 -4.53 -3.69
C PRO A 41 11.17 -5.37 -3.08
N ASP A 42 11.34 -6.69 -3.04
CA ASP A 42 10.33 -7.62 -2.54
C ASP A 42 9.96 -7.37 -1.07
N ASN A 43 10.88 -6.80 -0.30
CA ASN A 43 10.64 -6.48 1.12
C ASN A 43 10.03 -5.09 1.35
N LEU A 44 9.78 -4.34 0.29
CA LEU A 44 9.10 -3.05 0.36
C LEU A 44 7.66 -3.20 -0.15
N HIS A 45 6.71 -3.14 0.76
CA HIS A 45 5.29 -3.32 0.48
C HIS A 45 4.64 -1.95 0.32
N ILE A 46 4.40 -1.55 -0.93
CA ILE A 46 3.77 -0.27 -1.24
C ILE A 46 2.28 -0.48 -1.45
N ILE A 47 1.48 0.26 -0.69
CA ILE A 47 0.03 0.20 -0.75
C ILE A 47 -0.48 1.61 -1.05
N PHE A 48 -1.29 1.74 -2.10
CA PHE A 48 -1.90 3.01 -2.46
C PHE A 48 -3.05 3.29 -1.50
N SER A 49 -2.99 4.43 -0.82
CA SER A 49 -4.03 4.83 0.13
C SER A 49 -5.09 5.67 -0.58
N ALA A 50 -6.30 5.13 -0.71
CA ALA A 50 -7.42 5.82 -1.34
C ALA A 50 -8.10 6.77 -0.34
N TRP A 51 -8.55 7.91 -0.84
CA TRP A 51 -9.23 8.90 -0.02
C TRP A 51 -10.28 9.63 -0.85
N ILE A 52 -11.37 10.08 -0.22
CA ILE A 52 -12.39 10.87 -0.89
C ILE A 52 -11.77 12.15 -1.46
N GLY A 53 -12.08 12.46 -2.73
CA GLY A 53 -11.62 13.65 -3.41
C GLY A 53 -10.22 13.54 -3.99
N LEU A 54 -9.56 12.41 -3.81
CA LEU A 54 -8.21 12.17 -4.34
C LEU A 54 -8.30 11.16 -5.48
N GLU A 55 -7.97 11.57 -6.69
CA GLU A 55 -7.93 10.66 -7.83
C GLU A 55 -6.73 9.73 -7.73
N MET A 56 -6.99 8.42 -7.84
CA MET A 56 -5.95 7.42 -7.80
C MET A 56 -5.80 6.77 -9.17
N SER A 57 -4.60 6.86 -9.75
CA SER A 57 -4.23 6.11 -10.94
C SER A 57 -3.38 4.91 -10.50
N ASN A 58 -3.81 3.71 -10.85
CA ASN A 58 -3.12 2.48 -10.44
C ASN A 58 -2.98 1.51 -11.61
N PRO A 59 -2.22 1.93 -12.67
CA PRO A 59 -2.10 1.12 -13.89
C PRO A 59 -1.32 -0.19 -13.68
N PHE A 60 -0.54 -0.29 -12.60
CA PHE A 60 0.25 -1.48 -12.29
C PHE A 60 -0.44 -2.38 -11.26
N SER A 61 -1.68 -2.07 -10.90
CA SER A 61 -2.50 -2.87 -9.98
C SER A 61 -1.83 -3.13 -8.63
N LEU A 62 -1.18 -2.10 -8.06
CA LEU A 62 -0.62 -2.21 -6.71
C LEU A 62 -1.74 -2.40 -5.69
N PRO A 63 -1.45 -3.02 -4.53
CA PRO A 63 -2.46 -3.15 -3.48
C PRO A 63 -2.98 -1.79 -3.04
N GLU A 64 -4.26 -1.73 -2.67
CA GLU A 64 -4.93 -0.51 -2.28
C GLU A 64 -5.50 -0.62 -0.88
N ALA A 65 -5.43 0.47 -0.11
CA ALA A 65 -6.07 0.59 1.18
C ALA A 65 -7.22 1.59 1.05
N HIS A 66 -8.40 1.19 1.48
CA HIS A 66 -9.61 2.01 1.42
C HIS A 66 -10.18 2.24 2.81
N VAL A 67 -10.86 3.35 3.01
CA VAL A 67 -11.47 3.70 4.30
C VAL A 67 -12.96 3.38 4.24
N ARG A 68 -13.50 2.78 5.30
CA ARG A 68 -14.94 2.71 5.52
C ARG A 68 -15.31 3.89 6.41
N TYR A 69 -16.14 4.79 5.89
CA TYR A 69 -16.52 6.00 6.61
C TYR A 69 -17.58 5.71 7.66
N SER A 70 -17.81 6.68 8.56
CA SER A 70 -18.71 6.51 9.69
C SER A 70 -20.15 6.20 9.28
N ASP A 71 -20.57 6.57 8.05
CA ASP A 71 -21.89 6.26 7.52
C ASP A 71 -21.95 4.88 6.84
N GLY A 72 -20.86 4.12 6.89
CA GLY A 72 -20.76 2.80 6.28
C GLY A 72 -20.33 2.80 4.82
N SER A 73 -20.19 3.97 4.19
CA SER A 73 -19.77 4.04 2.78
C SER A 73 -18.28 3.75 2.64
N THR A 74 -17.92 3.13 1.51
CA THR A 74 -16.52 2.85 1.19
C THR A 74 -16.37 2.69 -0.31
N THR A 75 -15.16 3.00 -0.82
CA THR A 75 -14.80 2.73 -2.21
C THR A 75 -14.14 1.37 -2.38
N ALA A 76 -13.97 0.61 -1.30
CA ALA A 76 -13.38 -0.73 -1.35
C ALA A 76 -14.30 -1.73 -2.06
N LEU A 77 -13.70 -2.72 -2.69
CA LEU A 77 -14.43 -3.83 -3.28
C LEU A 77 -14.98 -4.75 -2.17
N ASP A 78 -16.03 -5.52 -2.49
CA ASP A 78 -16.68 -6.43 -1.53
C ASP A 78 -15.72 -7.49 -0.99
N ASN A 79 -14.71 -7.87 -1.76
CA ASN A 79 -13.72 -8.88 -1.36
C ASN A 79 -12.49 -8.29 -0.67
N ALA A 80 -12.52 -7.02 -0.30
CA ALA A 80 -11.39 -6.39 0.40
C ALA A 80 -11.17 -7.05 1.76
N VAL A 81 -9.89 -7.15 2.15
CA VAL A 81 -9.51 -7.73 3.45
C VAL A 81 -9.83 -6.71 4.55
N GLU A 82 -10.51 -7.14 5.60
CA GLU A 82 -10.79 -6.28 6.77
C GLU A 82 -9.53 -6.08 7.60
N CYS A 83 -9.24 -4.83 7.94
CA CYS A 83 -8.14 -4.51 8.83
C CYS A 83 -8.55 -4.75 10.29
N ASN A 84 -7.75 -5.52 11.03
CA ASN A 84 -8.01 -5.81 12.45
C ASN A 84 -7.52 -4.69 13.39
N GLY A 85 -6.85 -3.67 12.85
CA GLY A 85 -6.34 -2.55 13.64
C GLY A 85 -5.02 -2.82 14.36
N ASN A 86 -4.39 -3.98 14.14
CA ASN A 86 -3.16 -4.34 14.82
C ASN A 86 -2.09 -4.79 13.81
N CYS A 87 -1.24 -3.84 13.41
CA CYS A 87 -0.19 -4.12 12.43
C CYS A 87 0.86 -5.11 12.94
N THR A 88 1.14 -5.10 14.23
CA THR A 88 2.11 -6.03 14.84
C THR A 88 1.62 -7.47 14.75
N GLU A 89 0.34 -7.71 15.06
CA GLU A 89 -0.24 -9.05 14.94
C GLU A 89 -0.22 -9.52 13.49
N CYS A 90 -0.56 -8.65 12.54
CA CYS A 90 -0.54 -8.99 11.12
C CYS A 90 0.87 -9.35 10.65
N ALA A 91 1.88 -8.60 11.10
CA ALA A 91 3.27 -8.87 10.74
C ALA A 91 3.74 -10.24 11.27
N ILE A 92 3.41 -10.55 12.53
CA ILE A 92 3.78 -11.82 13.15
C ILE A 92 3.07 -12.99 12.49
N ALA A 93 1.79 -12.83 12.20
CA ALA A 93 0.98 -13.89 11.58
C ALA A 93 1.23 -14.03 10.07
N GLY A 94 1.90 -13.06 9.44
CA GLY A 94 2.12 -13.06 8.00
C GLY A 94 0.83 -12.83 7.22
N GLU A 95 -0.02 -11.91 7.68
CA GLU A 95 -1.31 -11.64 7.06
C GLU A 95 -1.59 -10.14 6.92
N GLY A 96 -2.75 -9.77 6.40
CA GLY A 96 -3.17 -8.38 6.23
C GLY A 96 -2.33 -7.66 5.18
N CYS A 97 -1.98 -6.39 5.48
CA CYS A 97 -1.24 -5.54 4.54
C CYS A 97 0.14 -6.10 4.16
N TRP A 98 0.72 -6.92 5.03
CA TRP A 98 2.05 -7.49 4.81
C TRP A 98 2.08 -8.54 3.69
N VAL A 99 0.92 -9.09 3.31
CA VAL A 99 0.81 -10.14 2.30
C VAL A 99 -0.17 -9.79 1.18
N LEU A 100 -0.58 -8.54 1.08
CA LEU A 100 -1.44 -8.09 -0.01
C LEU A 100 -0.70 -8.24 -1.34
N LYS A 101 -1.38 -8.84 -2.30
CA LYS A 101 -0.87 -9.07 -3.64
C LYS A 101 -1.42 -8.04 -4.61
N SER A 102 -0.85 -8.00 -5.81
CA SER A 102 -1.33 -7.16 -6.89
C SER A 102 -2.84 -7.33 -7.07
N GLY A 103 -3.56 -6.22 -7.14
CA GLY A 103 -5.00 -6.20 -7.33
C GLY A 103 -5.84 -6.42 -6.08
N GLU A 104 -5.22 -6.72 -4.95
CA GLU A 104 -5.94 -6.91 -3.69
C GLU A 104 -6.13 -5.58 -2.94
N GLN A 105 -7.14 -5.53 -2.07
CA GLN A 105 -7.46 -4.34 -1.28
C GLN A 105 -7.63 -4.69 0.19
N VAL A 106 -7.33 -3.74 1.05
CA VAL A 106 -7.66 -3.78 2.47
C VAL A 106 -8.59 -2.61 2.78
N VAL A 107 -9.54 -2.82 3.70
CA VAL A 107 -10.43 -1.78 4.16
C VAL A 107 -10.30 -1.65 5.68
N PHE A 108 -10.27 -0.42 6.17
CA PHE A 108 -10.23 -0.11 7.60
C PHE A 108 -11.23 0.98 7.92
N ASP A 109 -11.73 0.96 9.17
CA ASP A 109 -12.72 1.93 9.61
C ASP A 109 -12.08 3.30 9.83
N GLU A 110 -12.86 4.36 9.56
CA GLU A 110 -12.46 5.73 9.80
C GLU A 110 -12.22 5.96 11.31
N HIS A 111 -11.13 6.63 11.60
CA HIS A 111 -10.78 6.97 12.98
C HIS A 111 -11.09 8.42 13.31
#